data_e90f539e5ba7f771e274d38472ba20d6
#
_entry.id   e90f539e5ba7f771e274d38472ba20d6
#
_cell.length_a   1.000
_cell.length_b   1.000
_cell.length_c   1.000
_cell.angle_alpha   90.00
_cell.angle_beta   90.00
_cell.angle_gamma   90.00
#
_symmetry.space_group_name_H-M   'P 1'
#
loop_
_entity.id
_entity.type
_entity.pdbx_description
1 polymer ?
#
loop_
_entity_poly.entity_id
_entity_poly.type
_entity_poly.pdbx_seq_one_letter_code
_entity_poly.pdbx_strand_id
1 'polypeptide(L)'
;MFRLTQYMQELVRPTPVRRRTGAPKPVVIWNLTRRCNLRCRHCYTTSADVPFPGELSHDQAMAVLDDLAGFAIPALILSGGEPLSRFDFFELAERARALDFRHLSLSTNGTKVADCADRIAGLGFDYVGISLDGIGAVNDWFRGVDGAFDAALAGVRACKARGVKVGLRFTITEDNAHTLPQMLALCEAEGVDKFYLSHLVYAGRGDKNRGEDTAHAHTRKAMDFLIDRAWAAVAAGGALEIVTGNNDADAVWFLRWAERGFAPDKVAHLRAHLEAWGGNSSGLGVANIDHQGKVHPDTYWSDYTVGSVKERRFSDLWTGDDPMLAALRQR
;
A
#
# COMPACT_ATOMS: atom_id res chain seq x y z
N MET A 1 -5.11 -0.49 -6.32
CA MET A 1 -4.12 -1.59 -6.25
C MET A 1 -4.63 -2.73 -7.10
N PHE A 2 -3.85 -3.17 -8.08
CA PHE A 2 -4.15 -4.26 -9.00
C PHE A 2 -3.56 -5.58 -8.48
N ARG A 3 -4.40 -6.59 -8.24
CA ARG A 3 -4.03 -7.87 -7.62
C ARG A 3 -3.67 -8.89 -8.71
N LEU A 4 -2.48 -8.76 -9.28
CA LEU A 4 -2.03 -9.50 -10.46
C LEU A 4 -2.20 -11.02 -10.32
N THR A 5 -1.64 -11.64 -9.26
CA THR A 5 -1.74 -13.09 -9.05
C THR A 5 -3.16 -13.57 -8.83
N GLN A 6 -4.03 -12.75 -8.21
CA GLN A 6 -5.44 -13.10 -8.06
C GLN A 6 -6.15 -13.17 -9.42
N TYR A 7 -5.91 -12.20 -10.31
CA TYR A 7 -6.50 -12.23 -11.65
C TYR A 7 -5.91 -13.33 -12.53
N MET A 8 -4.65 -13.71 -12.31
CA MET A 8 -4.07 -14.89 -12.96
C MET A 8 -4.77 -16.18 -12.55
N GLN A 9 -5.21 -16.28 -11.29
CA GLN A 9 -5.97 -17.44 -10.83
C GLN A 9 -7.32 -17.58 -11.55
N GLU A 10 -7.94 -16.47 -12.00
CA GLU A 10 -9.14 -16.50 -12.80
C GLU A 10 -8.94 -17.16 -14.18
N LEU A 11 -7.73 -17.15 -14.71
CA LEU A 11 -7.38 -17.88 -15.95
C LEU A 11 -7.26 -19.39 -15.74
N VAL A 12 -6.99 -19.83 -14.50
CA VAL A 12 -6.83 -21.24 -14.12
C VAL A 12 -8.15 -21.80 -13.56
N ARG A 13 -8.79 -21.05 -12.65
CA ARG A 13 -10.01 -21.44 -11.93
C ARG A 13 -11.00 -20.27 -11.95
N PRO A 14 -11.79 -20.14 -13.01
CA PRO A 14 -12.75 -19.05 -13.16
C PRO A 14 -13.75 -19.01 -12.00
N THR A 15 -14.00 -17.82 -11.46
CA THR A 15 -15.02 -17.55 -10.44
C THR A 15 -16.10 -16.60 -10.99
N PRO A 16 -17.31 -16.57 -10.43
CA PRO A 16 -18.32 -15.63 -10.88
C PRO A 16 -17.90 -14.18 -10.73
N VAL A 17 -18.09 -13.37 -11.76
CA VAL A 17 -17.81 -11.92 -11.72
C VAL A 17 -18.71 -11.26 -10.69
N ARG A 18 -18.10 -10.61 -9.69
CA ARG A 18 -18.82 -9.87 -8.64
C ARG A 18 -18.68 -8.38 -8.89
N ARG A 19 -19.79 -7.70 -9.13
CA ARG A 19 -19.84 -6.24 -9.16
C ARG A 19 -20.08 -5.72 -7.75
N ARG A 20 -19.42 -4.61 -7.39
CA ARG A 20 -19.70 -3.93 -6.13
C ARG A 20 -21.11 -3.37 -6.17
N THR A 21 -21.90 -3.61 -5.12
CA THR A 21 -23.23 -3.05 -4.94
C THR A 21 -23.20 -2.09 -3.74
N GLY A 22 -23.78 -0.91 -3.90
CA GLY A 22 -23.83 0.14 -2.87
C GLY A 22 -22.54 0.97 -2.78
N ALA A 23 -22.58 2.03 -1.96
CA ALA A 23 -21.42 2.87 -1.67
C ALA A 23 -20.50 2.10 -0.69
N PRO A 24 -19.31 1.64 -1.11
CA PRO A 24 -18.43 0.89 -0.24
C PRO A 24 -17.85 1.81 0.83
N LYS A 25 -17.70 1.28 2.04
CA LYS A 25 -16.87 1.91 3.05
C LYS A 25 -15.42 1.80 2.63
N PRO A 26 -14.60 2.85 2.78
CA PRO A 26 -13.23 2.84 2.26
C PRO A 26 -12.29 2.03 3.15
N VAL A 27 -11.25 1.48 2.55
CA VAL A 27 -10.00 1.20 3.26
C VAL A 27 -9.41 2.54 3.67
N VAL A 28 -9.13 2.72 4.96
CA VAL A 28 -8.52 3.96 5.47
C VAL A 28 -7.01 3.75 5.64
N ILE A 29 -6.23 4.57 4.95
CA ILE A 29 -4.79 4.70 5.17
C ILE A 29 -4.58 5.92 6.04
N TRP A 30 -4.09 5.72 7.25
CA TRP A 30 -3.91 6.80 8.21
C TRP A 30 -2.43 7.11 8.42
N ASN A 31 -2.01 8.28 8.00
CA ASN A 31 -0.68 8.80 8.24
C ASN A 31 -0.61 9.40 9.66
N LEU A 32 -0.31 8.56 10.66
CA LEU A 32 -0.31 8.90 12.08
C LEU A 32 0.65 10.04 12.44
N THR A 33 1.76 10.14 11.72
CA THR A 33 2.78 11.16 11.89
C THR A 33 3.43 11.49 10.55
N ARG A 34 4.00 12.67 10.41
CA ARG A 34 4.87 13.01 9.28
C ARG A 34 6.35 12.82 9.61
N ARG A 35 6.71 12.64 10.90
CA ARG A 35 8.08 12.35 11.31
C ARG A 35 8.54 11.02 10.76
N CYS A 36 9.78 10.95 10.25
CA CYS A 36 10.39 9.74 9.70
C CYS A 36 11.91 9.81 9.85
N ASN A 37 12.50 8.73 10.29
CA ASN A 37 13.96 8.59 10.41
C ASN A 37 14.67 8.37 9.05
N LEU A 38 13.92 8.29 7.93
CA LEU A 38 14.47 8.19 6.58
C LEU A 38 14.16 9.44 5.74
N ARG A 39 14.89 9.62 4.61
CA ARG A 39 14.75 10.75 3.68
C ARG A 39 14.59 10.29 2.24
N CYS A 40 13.69 9.32 2.00
CA CYS A 40 13.47 8.69 0.70
C CYS A 40 13.25 9.69 -0.43
N ARG A 41 13.84 9.42 -1.60
CA ARG A 41 13.76 10.28 -2.80
C ARG A 41 12.34 10.42 -3.34
N HIS A 42 11.53 9.38 -3.25
CA HIS A 42 10.14 9.32 -3.74
C HIS A 42 9.06 9.66 -2.69
N CYS A 43 9.44 10.14 -1.50
CA CYS A 43 8.50 10.33 -0.39
C CYS A 43 7.39 11.33 -0.73
N TYR A 44 6.15 10.86 -0.77
CA TYR A 44 4.98 11.68 -1.09
C TYR A 44 4.60 12.67 0.03
N THR A 45 4.95 12.37 1.31
CA THR A 45 4.66 13.23 2.46
C THR A 45 5.76 14.24 2.77
N THR A 46 6.90 14.18 2.07
CA THR A 46 8.09 14.99 2.38
C THR A 46 8.54 14.89 3.85
N SER A 47 8.49 13.68 4.40
CA SER A 47 8.87 13.38 5.80
C SER A 47 10.33 13.67 6.11
N ALA A 48 10.63 13.98 7.37
CA ALA A 48 11.96 14.18 7.92
C ALA A 48 11.97 13.83 9.41
N ASP A 49 13.13 13.66 10.01
CA ASP A 49 13.26 13.36 11.44
C ASP A 49 13.20 14.63 12.30
N VAL A 50 12.06 15.31 12.21
CA VAL A 50 11.74 16.51 13.00
C VAL A 50 10.28 16.45 13.44
N PRO A 51 9.90 17.13 14.52
CA PRO A 51 8.49 17.31 14.86
C PRO A 51 7.78 18.13 13.79
N PHE A 52 6.57 17.73 13.46
CA PHE A 52 5.69 18.49 12.56
C PHE A 52 4.51 19.07 13.34
N PRO A 53 4.21 20.37 13.19
CA PRO A 53 3.12 20.99 13.92
C PRO A 53 1.76 20.48 13.44
N GLY A 54 0.79 20.46 14.35
CA GLY A 54 -0.58 20.17 14.03
C GLY A 54 -0.93 18.69 13.93
N GLU A 55 -0.05 17.78 14.31
CA GLU A 55 -0.39 16.36 14.45
C GLU A 55 -1.55 16.17 15.44
N LEU A 56 -2.34 15.11 15.25
CA LEU A 56 -3.41 14.76 16.20
C LEU A 56 -2.82 14.43 17.57
N SER A 57 -3.43 14.96 18.63
CA SER A 57 -3.13 14.53 19.99
C SER A 57 -3.51 13.07 20.20
N HIS A 58 -3.07 12.47 21.31
CA HIS A 58 -3.45 11.12 21.69
C HIS A 58 -4.98 10.96 21.75
N ASP A 59 -5.67 11.83 22.47
CA ASP A 59 -7.14 11.76 22.63
C ASP A 59 -7.87 11.95 21.29
N GLN A 60 -7.40 12.86 20.45
CA GLN A 60 -7.96 13.03 19.10
C GLN A 60 -7.77 11.77 18.25
N ALA A 61 -6.62 11.13 18.34
CA ALA A 61 -6.34 9.89 17.62
C ALA A 61 -7.19 8.73 18.12
N MET A 62 -7.40 8.62 19.44
CA MET A 62 -8.32 7.63 20.04
C MET A 62 -9.76 7.84 19.55
N ALA A 63 -10.25 9.08 19.52
CA ALA A 63 -11.60 9.40 19.05
C ALA A 63 -11.78 9.05 17.55
N VAL A 64 -10.72 9.23 16.74
CA VAL A 64 -10.73 8.80 15.33
C VAL A 64 -10.85 7.28 15.22
N LEU A 65 -10.11 6.50 16.02
CA LEU A 65 -10.23 5.04 16.03
C LEU A 65 -11.66 4.60 16.36
N ASP A 66 -12.28 5.20 17.36
CA ASP A 66 -13.64 4.88 17.78
C ASP A 66 -14.67 5.17 16.67
N ASP A 67 -14.53 6.29 15.98
CA ASP A 67 -15.41 6.65 14.85
C ASP A 67 -15.21 5.70 13.65
N LEU A 68 -13.96 5.40 13.27
CA LEU A 68 -13.66 4.48 12.18
C LEU A 68 -14.21 3.06 12.46
N ALA A 69 -14.10 2.58 13.70
CA ALA A 69 -14.66 1.30 14.11
C ALA A 69 -16.20 1.33 14.08
N GLY A 70 -16.83 2.35 14.65
CA GLY A 70 -18.28 2.55 14.59
C GLY A 70 -18.81 2.68 13.16
N PHE A 71 -18.05 3.32 12.28
CA PHE A 71 -18.36 3.37 10.85
C PHE A 71 -18.12 2.01 10.17
N ALA A 72 -17.44 1.06 10.81
CA ALA A 72 -17.14 -0.29 10.34
C ALA A 72 -16.41 -0.30 8.97
N ILE A 73 -15.29 0.44 8.90
CA ILE A 73 -14.44 0.39 7.71
C ILE A 73 -13.87 -1.03 7.49
N PRO A 74 -13.67 -1.48 6.24
CA PRO A 74 -13.21 -2.86 5.97
C PRO A 74 -11.75 -3.10 6.39
N ALA A 75 -10.91 -2.06 6.38
CA ALA A 75 -9.51 -2.17 6.77
C ALA A 75 -8.95 -0.81 7.22
N LEU A 76 -8.12 -0.86 8.25
CA LEU A 76 -7.30 0.25 8.72
C LEU A 76 -5.83 -0.05 8.46
N ILE A 77 -5.13 0.86 7.81
CA ILE A 77 -3.69 0.79 7.57
C ILE A 77 -3.03 1.91 8.36
N LEU A 78 -2.32 1.57 9.44
CA LEU A 78 -1.51 2.50 10.20
C LEU A 78 -0.22 2.79 9.42
N SER A 79 -0.03 4.03 9.03
CA SER A 79 1.02 4.53 8.15
C SER A 79 1.53 5.89 8.64
N GLY A 80 2.29 6.58 7.79
CA GLY A 80 2.76 7.94 8.10
C GLY A 80 4.02 8.31 7.36
N GLY A 81 4.87 9.09 8.01
CA GLY A 81 6.29 9.11 7.74
C GLY A 81 6.87 7.74 8.14
N GLU A 82 7.16 7.59 9.44
CA GLU A 82 7.39 6.27 10.06
C GLU A 82 6.46 6.14 11.28
N PRO A 83 5.43 5.29 11.22
CA PRO A 83 4.45 5.20 12.30
C PRO A 83 5.07 4.77 13.63
N LEU A 84 6.09 3.91 13.62
CA LEU A 84 6.84 3.49 14.82
C LEU A 84 7.68 4.62 15.44
N SER A 85 7.72 5.79 14.83
CA SER A 85 8.35 7.01 15.40
C SER A 85 7.36 7.87 16.18
N ARG A 86 6.06 7.57 16.13
CA ARG A 86 5.06 8.23 16.93
C ARG A 86 5.10 7.67 18.36
N PHE A 87 5.11 8.54 19.36
CA PHE A 87 5.37 8.16 20.77
C PHE A 87 4.30 7.20 21.34
N ASP A 88 3.04 7.37 20.92
CA ASP A 88 1.87 6.60 21.38
C ASP A 88 1.41 5.54 20.37
N PHE A 89 2.25 5.19 19.37
CA PHE A 89 1.89 4.26 18.30
C PHE A 89 1.28 2.95 18.83
N PHE A 90 1.92 2.36 19.84
CA PHE A 90 1.48 1.07 20.35
C PHE A 90 0.16 1.14 21.10
N GLU A 91 -0.08 2.23 21.84
CA GLU A 91 -1.36 2.46 22.52
C GLU A 91 -2.51 2.60 21.51
N LEU A 92 -2.26 3.33 20.42
CA LEU A 92 -3.22 3.42 19.32
C LEU A 92 -3.46 2.08 18.63
N ALA A 93 -2.41 1.28 18.43
CA ALA A 93 -2.53 -0.05 17.84
C ALA A 93 -3.27 -1.04 18.75
N GLU A 94 -3.03 -0.99 20.08
CA GLU A 94 -3.77 -1.73 21.11
C GLU A 94 -5.26 -1.35 21.10
N ARG A 95 -5.56 -0.05 21.04
CA ARG A 95 -6.95 0.42 20.89
C ARG A 95 -7.60 -0.09 19.61
N ALA A 96 -6.90 0.02 18.48
CA ALA A 96 -7.41 -0.50 17.21
C ALA A 96 -7.70 -2.00 17.28
N ARG A 97 -6.84 -2.78 17.92
CA ARG A 97 -7.09 -4.23 18.12
C ARG A 97 -8.28 -4.49 19.02
N ALA A 98 -8.44 -3.74 20.12
CA ALA A 98 -9.57 -3.85 21.03
C ALA A 98 -10.91 -3.46 20.36
N LEU A 99 -10.90 -2.61 19.34
CA LEU A 99 -12.07 -2.22 18.56
C LEU A 99 -12.43 -3.22 17.44
N ASP A 100 -11.69 -4.32 17.31
CA ASP A 100 -11.94 -5.43 16.40
C ASP A 100 -12.09 -5.02 14.93
N PHE A 101 -11.19 -4.15 14.44
CA PHE A 101 -11.14 -3.86 13.00
C PHE A 101 -10.97 -5.16 12.20
N ARG A 102 -11.80 -5.35 11.18
CA ARG A 102 -11.79 -6.56 10.35
C ARG A 102 -10.41 -6.86 9.75
N HIS A 103 -9.68 -5.82 9.36
CA HIS A 103 -8.30 -5.90 8.94
C HIS A 103 -7.51 -4.72 9.50
N LEU A 104 -6.46 -5.01 10.26
CA LEU A 104 -5.52 -4.05 10.81
C LEU A 104 -4.12 -4.32 10.23
N SER A 105 -3.55 -3.33 9.55
CA SER A 105 -2.27 -3.47 8.88
C SER A 105 -1.31 -2.34 9.28
N LEU A 106 -0.02 -2.66 9.26
CA LEU A 106 1.07 -1.69 9.46
C LEU A 106 1.80 -1.46 8.14
N SER A 107 2.05 -0.17 7.82
CA SER A 107 2.90 0.26 6.70
C SER A 107 4.09 1.02 7.25
N THR A 108 5.28 0.45 7.15
CA THR A 108 6.50 0.95 7.77
C THR A 108 7.70 0.91 6.82
N ASN A 109 8.73 1.70 7.10
CA ASN A 109 10.01 1.58 6.43
C ASN A 109 10.85 0.38 6.91
N GLY A 110 10.42 -0.28 8.00
CA GLY A 110 10.99 -1.52 8.52
C GLY A 110 12.19 -1.34 9.46
N THR A 111 12.85 -0.20 9.47
CA THR A 111 14.12 -0.03 10.20
C THR A 111 14.02 -0.13 11.72
N LYS A 112 12.81 0.02 12.28
CA LYS A 112 12.53 -0.09 13.72
C LYS A 112 11.79 -1.38 14.08
N VAL A 113 11.42 -2.19 13.10
CA VAL A 113 10.56 -3.36 13.30
C VAL A 113 11.25 -4.44 14.13
N ALA A 114 12.54 -4.69 13.91
CA ALA A 114 13.26 -5.72 14.64
C ALA A 114 13.23 -5.50 16.16
N ASP A 115 13.36 -4.23 16.61
CA ASP A 115 13.39 -3.86 18.02
C ASP A 115 12.03 -4.04 18.74
N CYS A 116 10.93 -4.08 17.97
CA CYS A 116 9.57 -4.18 18.52
C CYS A 116 8.75 -5.34 17.94
N ALA A 117 9.41 -6.32 17.32
CA ALA A 117 8.76 -7.42 16.63
C ALA A 117 7.84 -8.26 17.54
N ASP A 118 8.19 -8.43 18.83
CA ASP A 118 7.34 -9.12 19.80
C ASP A 118 6.04 -8.37 20.05
N ARG A 119 6.08 -7.04 20.19
CA ARG A 119 4.89 -6.22 20.36
C ARG A 119 4.02 -6.24 19.09
N ILE A 120 4.65 -6.15 17.89
CA ILE A 120 3.95 -6.23 16.61
C ILE A 120 3.24 -7.58 16.46
N ALA A 121 3.92 -8.67 16.79
CA ALA A 121 3.32 -10.01 16.75
C ALA A 121 2.19 -10.17 17.79
N GLY A 122 2.40 -9.70 19.03
CA GLY A 122 1.40 -9.76 20.09
C GLY A 122 0.12 -8.97 19.77
N LEU A 123 0.22 -7.88 19.03
CA LEU A 123 -0.91 -7.11 18.54
C LEU A 123 -1.69 -7.82 17.42
N GLY A 124 -1.09 -8.85 16.78
CA GLY A 124 -1.78 -9.63 15.76
C GLY A 124 -2.16 -8.82 14.53
N PHE A 125 -1.27 -7.97 14.00
CA PHE A 125 -1.48 -7.34 12.71
C PHE A 125 -1.73 -8.39 11.63
N ASP A 126 -2.75 -8.17 10.80
CA ASP A 126 -3.07 -9.08 9.68
C ASP A 126 -2.00 -9.04 8.60
N TYR A 127 -1.26 -7.93 8.52
CA TYR A 127 -0.22 -7.72 7.51
C TYR A 127 0.72 -6.57 7.92
N VAL A 128 2.02 -6.78 7.74
CA VAL A 128 3.06 -5.75 7.89
C VAL A 128 3.72 -5.51 6.54
N GLY A 129 3.47 -4.34 5.95
CA GLY A 129 4.09 -3.91 4.70
C GLY A 129 5.39 -3.17 4.98
N ILE A 130 6.54 -3.77 4.62
CA ILE A 130 7.88 -3.19 4.78
C ILE A 130 8.36 -2.68 3.44
N SER A 131 8.90 -1.47 3.44
CA SER A 131 9.32 -0.80 2.21
C SER A 131 10.80 -1.04 1.94
N LEU A 132 11.10 -1.67 0.80
CA LEU A 132 12.45 -1.86 0.25
C LEU A 132 12.45 -1.51 -1.24
N ASP A 133 13.31 -0.57 -1.64
CA ASP A 133 13.37 -0.06 -3.03
C ASP A 133 14.66 -0.46 -3.75
N GLY A 134 15.20 -1.61 -3.43
CA GLY A 134 16.39 -2.19 -4.02
C GLY A 134 17.13 -3.09 -3.04
N ILE A 135 18.30 -3.54 -3.45
CA ILE A 135 19.18 -4.41 -2.66
C ILE A 135 20.40 -3.62 -2.16
N GLY A 136 20.69 -3.73 -0.87
CA GLY A 136 21.88 -3.12 -0.24
C GLY A 136 21.98 -1.63 -0.51
N ALA A 137 23.12 -1.19 -1.06
CA ALA A 137 23.43 0.22 -1.31
C ALA A 137 22.43 0.95 -2.22
N VAL A 138 21.74 0.24 -3.14
CA VAL A 138 20.69 0.82 -3.98
C VAL A 138 19.51 1.25 -3.12
N ASN A 139 19.08 0.41 -2.19
CA ASN A 139 18.02 0.75 -1.23
C ASN A 139 18.45 1.92 -0.33
N ASP A 140 19.67 1.88 0.21
CA ASP A 140 20.17 2.90 1.13
C ASP A 140 20.24 4.28 0.49
N TRP A 141 20.74 4.35 -0.74
CA TRP A 141 20.73 5.57 -1.54
C TRP A 141 19.28 6.08 -1.79
N PHE A 142 18.38 5.18 -2.15
CA PHE A 142 16.98 5.52 -2.42
C PHE A 142 16.24 5.99 -1.16
N ARG A 143 16.56 5.37 -0.01
CA ARG A 143 15.99 5.69 1.31
C ARG A 143 16.70 6.85 2.00
N GLY A 144 17.91 7.23 1.51
CA GLY A 144 18.69 8.35 1.98
C GLY A 144 19.34 8.15 3.35
N VAL A 145 19.59 6.89 3.75
CA VAL A 145 20.26 6.49 5.00
C VAL A 145 21.01 5.19 4.79
N ASP A 146 22.32 5.18 5.07
CA ASP A 146 23.15 3.98 5.02
C ASP A 146 22.71 2.95 6.07
N GLY A 147 22.69 1.67 5.69
CA GLY A 147 22.23 0.56 6.52
C GLY A 147 20.73 0.42 6.63
N ALA A 148 19.94 1.22 5.93
CA ALA A 148 18.48 1.12 5.92
C ALA A 148 18.00 -0.23 5.36
N PHE A 149 18.72 -0.79 4.39
CA PHE A 149 18.41 -2.11 3.83
C PHE A 149 18.53 -3.21 4.88
N ASP A 150 19.68 -3.29 5.54
CA ASP A 150 19.94 -4.35 6.52
C ASP A 150 19.00 -4.25 7.72
N ALA A 151 18.72 -3.03 8.20
CA ALA A 151 17.77 -2.79 9.28
C ALA A 151 16.34 -3.22 8.89
N ALA A 152 15.88 -2.88 7.69
CA ALA A 152 14.56 -3.27 7.22
C ALA A 152 14.47 -4.80 6.99
N LEU A 153 15.52 -5.42 6.45
CA LEU A 153 15.59 -6.88 6.26
C LEU A 153 15.60 -7.62 7.60
N ALA A 154 16.29 -7.09 8.62
CA ALA A 154 16.22 -7.62 9.99
C ALA A 154 14.77 -7.57 10.51
N GLY A 155 14.03 -6.48 10.22
CA GLY A 155 12.61 -6.35 10.53
C GLY A 155 11.74 -7.39 9.84
N VAL A 156 11.98 -7.67 8.54
CA VAL A 156 11.32 -8.75 7.79
C VAL A 156 11.51 -10.10 8.50
N ARG A 157 12.77 -10.45 8.77
CA ARG A 157 13.14 -11.72 9.41
C ARG A 157 12.53 -11.86 10.80
N ALA A 158 12.55 -10.79 11.59
CA ALA A 158 11.99 -10.76 12.93
C ALA A 158 10.47 -11.00 12.93
N CYS A 159 9.74 -10.40 11.98
CA CYS A 159 8.31 -10.63 11.78
C CYS A 159 8.03 -12.06 11.31
N LYS A 160 8.76 -12.56 10.31
CA LYS A 160 8.57 -13.93 9.78
C LYS A 160 8.85 -14.98 10.84
N ALA A 161 9.89 -14.82 11.66
CA ALA A 161 10.20 -15.73 12.77
C ALA A 161 9.07 -15.83 13.82
N ARG A 162 8.16 -14.84 13.87
CA ARG A 162 6.99 -14.78 14.76
C ARG A 162 5.66 -15.10 14.07
N GLY A 163 5.70 -15.58 12.82
CA GLY A 163 4.51 -15.95 12.05
C GLY A 163 3.69 -14.74 11.55
N VAL A 164 4.23 -13.53 11.62
CA VAL A 164 3.57 -12.34 11.08
C VAL A 164 3.65 -12.35 9.56
N LYS A 165 2.53 -12.08 8.89
CA LYS A 165 2.50 -11.93 7.42
C LYS A 165 3.21 -10.65 7.01
N VAL A 166 4.20 -10.78 6.14
CA VAL A 166 5.02 -9.66 5.66
C VAL A 166 4.87 -9.49 4.15
N GLY A 167 4.81 -8.24 3.71
CA GLY A 167 4.98 -7.92 2.30
C GLY A 167 6.06 -6.88 2.07
N LEU A 168 6.76 -7.01 0.96
CA LEU A 168 7.70 -5.99 0.50
C LEU A 168 7.01 -5.02 -0.44
N ARG A 169 7.30 -3.72 -0.25
CA ARG A 169 6.84 -2.63 -1.11
C ARG A 169 8.03 -2.03 -1.84
N PHE A 170 7.93 -2.00 -3.14
CA PHE A 170 8.97 -1.52 -4.05
C PHE A 170 8.40 -0.47 -4.99
N THR A 171 8.93 0.74 -4.95
CA THR A 171 8.57 1.80 -5.91
C THR A 171 9.58 1.81 -7.03
N ILE A 172 9.14 1.44 -8.23
CA ILE A 172 10.03 1.38 -9.40
C ILE A 172 10.36 2.78 -9.91
N THR A 173 11.65 2.99 -10.18
CA THR A 173 12.20 4.16 -10.88
C THR A 173 13.29 3.71 -11.84
N GLU A 174 13.82 4.61 -12.66
CA GLU A 174 14.92 4.30 -13.58
C GLU A 174 16.15 3.79 -12.82
N ASP A 175 16.41 4.33 -11.62
CA ASP A 175 17.62 4.01 -10.83
C ASP A 175 17.57 2.62 -10.18
N ASN A 176 16.39 2.07 -9.91
CA ASN A 176 16.26 0.79 -9.19
C ASN A 176 15.58 -0.33 -9.96
N ALA A 177 15.03 -0.06 -11.15
CA ALA A 177 14.31 -1.05 -11.96
C ALA A 177 15.14 -2.32 -12.23
N HIS A 178 16.46 -2.17 -12.36
CA HIS A 178 17.40 -3.28 -12.58
C HIS A 178 17.48 -4.26 -11.40
N THR A 179 17.04 -3.87 -10.19
CA THR A 179 17.05 -4.72 -8.99
C THR A 179 15.78 -5.55 -8.83
N LEU A 180 14.75 -5.37 -9.68
CA LEU A 180 13.48 -6.08 -9.57
C LEU A 180 13.64 -7.62 -9.53
N PRO A 181 14.52 -8.25 -10.35
CA PRO A 181 14.74 -9.69 -10.24
C PRO A 181 15.27 -10.13 -8.87
N GLN A 182 16.22 -9.37 -8.32
CA GLN A 182 16.79 -9.66 -7.00
C GLN A 182 15.76 -9.43 -5.88
N MET A 183 14.86 -8.45 -6.02
CA MET A 183 13.78 -8.20 -5.07
C MET A 183 12.81 -9.38 -5.01
N LEU A 184 12.44 -9.98 -6.14
CA LEU A 184 11.58 -11.16 -6.16
C LEU A 184 12.31 -12.39 -5.57
N ALA A 185 13.59 -12.57 -5.90
CA ALA A 185 14.41 -13.63 -5.30
C ALA A 185 14.53 -13.47 -3.77
N LEU A 186 14.65 -12.23 -3.28
CA LEU A 186 14.62 -11.92 -1.84
C LEU A 186 13.27 -12.31 -1.22
N CYS A 187 12.14 -12.01 -1.87
CA CYS A 187 10.82 -12.42 -1.39
C CYS A 187 10.73 -13.95 -1.23
N GLU A 188 11.24 -14.70 -2.19
CA GLU A 188 11.27 -16.16 -2.14
C GLU A 188 12.18 -16.66 -1.01
N ALA A 189 13.40 -16.12 -0.90
CA ALA A 189 14.39 -16.53 0.12
C ALA A 189 13.94 -16.26 1.56
N GLU A 190 13.28 -15.12 1.79
CA GLU A 190 12.80 -14.71 3.13
C GLU A 190 11.37 -15.18 3.42
N GLY A 191 10.74 -15.93 2.51
CA GLY A 191 9.37 -16.42 2.67
C GLY A 191 8.33 -15.29 2.80
N VAL A 192 8.52 -14.21 2.06
CA VAL A 192 7.62 -13.05 2.06
C VAL A 192 6.27 -13.43 1.46
N ASP A 193 5.18 -12.98 2.06
CA ASP A 193 3.82 -13.36 1.66
C ASP A 193 3.28 -12.53 0.49
N LYS A 194 3.81 -11.28 0.32
CA LYS A 194 3.33 -10.36 -0.73
C LYS A 194 4.46 -9.48 -1.27
N PHE A 195 4.48 -9.31 -2.57
CA PHE A 195 5.28 -8.28 -3.24
C PHE A 195 4.36 -7.23 -3.87
N TYR A 196 4.58 -5.95 -3.53
CA TYR A 196 3.84 -4.82 -4.06
C TYR A 196 4.77 -3.92 -4.88
N LEU A 197 4.62 -3.94 -6.21
CA LEU A 197 5.26 -2.98 -7.09
C LEU A 197 4.39 -1.73 -7.20
N SER A 198 4.95 -0.59 -6.86
CA SER A 198 4.34 0.73 -7.01
C SER A 198 5.04 1.50 -8.11
N HIS A 199 4.28 2.15 -8.99
CA HIS A 199 4.84 3.18 -9.87
C HIS A 199 5.10 4.46 -9.08
N LEU A 200 6.07 5.27 -9.54
CA LEU A 200 6.36 6.56 -8.93
C LEU A 200 5.13 7.47 -8.97
N VAL A 201 4.83 8.09 -7.84
CA VAL A 201 3.73 9.06 -7.73
C VAL A 201 4.31 10.46 -7.67
N TYR A 202 3.77 11.36 -8.48
CA TYR A 202 4.20 12.76 -8.57
C TYR A 202 3.57 13.59 -7.43
N ALA A 203 3.96 13.23 -6.21
CA ALA A 203 3.59 13.92 -4.97
C ALA A 203 4.83 14.12 -4.09
N GLY A 204 4.91 15.22 -3.38
CA GLY A 204 6.02 15.52 -2.46
C GLY A 204 7.40 15.51 -3.13
N ARG A 205 8.33 14.69 -2.62
CA ARG A 205 9.66 14.51 -3.24
C ARG A 205 9.60 13.71 -4.54
N GLY A 206 8.63 12.80 -4.68
CA GLY A 206 8.41 12.09 -5.92
C GLY A 206 8.09 13.03 -7.08
N ASP A 207 7.35 14.11 -6.85
CA ASP A 207 7.09 15.14 -7.85
C ASP A 207 8.35 15.92 -8.24
N LYS A 208 9.18 16.25 -7.25
CA LYS A 208 10.48 16.92 -7.49
C LYS A 208 11.44 16.05 -8.30
N ASN A 209 11.36 14.75 -8.12
CA ASN A 209 12.21 13.75 -8.75
C ASN A 209 11.49 13.01 -9.90
N ARG A 210 10.46 13.62 -10.50
CA ARG A 210 9.70 13.01 -11.61
C ARG A 210 10.56 12.64 -12.81
N GLY A 211 11.69 13.29 -13.01
CA GLY A 211 12.68 12.94 -14.04
C GLY A 211 13.35 11.59 -13.82
N GLU A 212 13.25 11.01 -12.62
CA GLU A 212 13.75 9.67 -12.26
C GLU A 212 12.70 8.59 -12.53
N ASP A 213 11.50 8.95 -13.00
CA ASP A 213 10.47 7.97 -13.33
C ASP A 213 10.92 7.09 -14.49
N THR A 214 10.51 5.84 -14.42
CA THR A 214 10.89 4.82 -15.40
C THR A 214 10.38 5.16 -16.79
N ALA A 215 11.27 5.18 -17.77
CA ALA A 215 10.85 5.31 -19.18
C ALA A 215 9.83 4.22 -19.54
N HIS A 216 8.81 4.55 -20.34
CA HIS A 216 7.74 3.61 -20.68
C HIS A 216 8.21 2.27 -21.24
N ALA A 217 9.34 2.26 -21.95
CA ALA A 217 9.92 1.01 -22.47
C ALA A 217 10.46 0.13 -21.32
N HIS A 218 11.07 0.72 -20.31
CA HIS A 218 11.58 0.00 -19.14
C HIS A 218 10.43 -0.43 -18.21
N THR A 219 9.42 0.42 -18.03
CA THR A 219 8.19 0.05 -17.30
C THR A 219 7.55 -1.19 -17.93
N ARG A 220 7.40 -1.22 -19.26
CA ARG A 220 6.83 -2.41 -19.95
C ARG A 220 7.69 -3.66 -19.76
N LYS A 221 9.02 -3.56 -19.85
CA LYS A 221 9.93 -4.70 -19.60
C LYS A 221 9.81 -5.21 -18.15
N ALA A 222 9.75 -4.29 -17.20
CA ALA A 222 9.55 -4.66 -15.79
C ALA A 222 8.20 -5.35 -15.57
N MET A 223 7.14 -4.86 -16.21
CA MET A 223 5.81 -5.47 -16.13
C MET A 223 5.76 -6.83 -16.85
N ASP A 224 6.38 -6.98 -18.02
CA ASP A 224 6.48 -8.29 -18.69
C ASP A 224 7.19 -9.30 -17.79
N PHE A 225 8.35 -8.92 -17.23
CA PHE A 225 9.08 -9.76 -16.29
C PHE A 225 8.23 -10.13 -15.06
N LEU A 226 7.54 -9.16 -14.45
CA LEU A 226 6.70 -9.38 -13.27
C LEU A 226 5.52 -10.32 -13.58
N ILE A 227 4.87 -10.13 -14.73
CA ILE A 227 3.75 -10.94 -15.19
C ILE A 227 4.21 -12.40 -15.42
N ASP A 228 5.33 -12.60 -16.12
CA ASP A 228 5.85 -13.94 -16.40
C ASP A 228 6.25 -14.66 -15.11
N ARG A 229 6.91 -13.96 -14.16
CA ARG A 229 7.26 -14.52 -12.84
C ARG A 229 6.02 -14.85 -12.01
N ALA A 230 5.03 -13.95 -12.00
CA ALA A 230 3.76 -14.17 -11.31
C ALA A 230 3.00 -15.38 -11.89
N TRP A 231 2.99 -15.53 -13.23
CA TRP A 231 2.36 -16.67 -13.88
C TRP A 231 3.09 -17.98 -13.54
N ALA A 232 4.41 -17.99 -13.60
CA ALA A 232 5.19 -19.17 -13.22
C ALA A 232 4.92 -19.59 -11.77
N ALA A 233 4.82 -18.63 -10.84
CA ALA A 233 4.49 -18.88 -9.44
C ALA A 233 3.07 -19.45 -9.29
N VAL A 234 2.07 -18.86 -9.94
CA VAL A 234 0.67 -19.35 -9.90
C VAL A 234 0.55 -20.75 -10.49
N ALA A 235 1.19 -21.01 -11.63
CA ALA A 235 1.21 -22.32 -12.28
C ALA A 235 1.85 -23.42 -11.42
N ALA A 236 2.86 -23.05 -10.62
CA ALA A 236 3.52 -23.95 -9.67
C ALA A 236 2.79 -24.08 -8.32
N GLY A 237 1.67 -23.41 -8.12
CA GLY A 237 0.95 -23.39 -6.83
C GLY A 237 1.64 -22.56 -5.75
N GLY A 238 2.51 -21.63 -6.13
CA GLY A 238 3.22 -20.75 -5.21
C GLY A 238 2.30 -19.82 -4.42
N ALA A 239 2.74 -19.44 -3.21
CA ALA A 239 1.94 -18.64 -2.26
C ALA A 239 2.20 -17.14 -2.34
N LEU A 240 3.24 -16.66 -3.03
CA LEU A 240 3.58 -15.24 -3.11
C LEU A 240 2.48 -14.46 -3.84
N GLU A 241 1.82 -13.55 -3.13
CA GLU A 241 0.88 -12.60 -3.75
C GLU A 241 1.67 -11.47 -4.41
N ILE A 242 1.46 -11.24 -5.70
CA ILE A 242 2.04 -10.12 -6.44
C ILE A 242 0.94 -9.14 -6.79
N VAL A 243 1.15 -7.88 -6.43
CA VAL A 243 0.21 -6.79 -6.68
C VAL A 243 0.96 -5.58 -7.24
N THR A 244 0.26 -4.76 -8.04
CA THR A 244 0.80 -3.47 -8.50
C THR A 244 -0.13 -2.32 -8.12
N GLY A 245 0.37 -1.10 -8.20
CA GLY A 245 -0.44 0.08 -7.91
C GLY A 245 0.13 1.37 -8.45
N ASN A 246 -0.71 2.39 -8.38
CA ASN A 246 -0.46 3.75 -8.86
C ASN A 246 -0.38 3.87 -10.39
N ASN A 247 -0.73 2.79 -11.12
CA ASN A 247 -0.89 2.83 -12.58
C ASN A 247 -1.92 1.77 -13.01
N ASP A 248 -3.12 2.19 -13.39
CA ASP A 248 -4.18 1.28 -13.81
C ASP A 248 -3.92 0.65 -15.20
N ALA A 249 -2.97 1.18 -15.98
CA ALA A 249 -2.55 0.59 -17.24
C ALA A 249 -1.92 -0.80 -17.07
N ASP A 250 -1.47 -1.17 -15.88
CA ASP A 250 -0.96 -2.51 -15.57
C ASP A 250 -2.01 -3.59 -15.86
N ALA A 251 -3.27 -3.32 -15.56
CA ALA A 251 -4.37 -4.25 -15.86
C ALA A 251 -4.61 -4.40 -17.36
N VAL A 252 -4.48 -3.31 -18.12
CA VAL A 252 -4.57 -3.33 -19.59
C VAL A 252 -3.40 -4.11 -20.19
N TRP A 253 -2.18 -3.90 -19.66
CA TRP A 253 -0.99 -4.62 -20.11
C TRP A 253 -1.09 -6.11 -19.82
N PHE A 254 -1.58 -6.49 -18.64
CA PHE A 254 -1.84 -7.86 -18.27
C PHE A 254 -2.92 -8.52 -19.17
N LEU A 255 -4.00 -7.81 -19.49
CA LEU A 255 -5.01 -8.32 -20.41
C LEU A 255 -4.42 -8.61 -21.79
N ARG A 256 -3.58 -7.71 -22.34
CA ARG A 256 -2.87 -7.93 -23.60
C ARG A 256 -1.90 -9.12 -23.56
N TRP A 257 -1.27 -9.35 -22.43
CA TRP A 257 -0.46 -10.55 -22.20
C TRP A 257 -1.32 -11.80 -22.27
N ALA A 258 -2.48 -11.79 -21.60
CA ALA A 258 -3.40 -12.94 -21.63
C ALA A 258 -3.97 -13.21 -23.04
N GLU A 259 -4.26 -12.17 -23.82
CA GLU A 259 -4.74 -12.30 -25.21
C GLU A 259 -3.75 -13.06 -26.12
N ARG A 260 -2.46 -13.06 -25.80
CA ARG A 260 -1.42 -13.76 -26.59
C ARG A 260 -1.30 -15.25 -26.25
N GLY A 261 -1.76 -15.68 -25.06
CA GLY A 261 -1.45 -17.04 -24.56
C GLY A 261 -2.66 -17.86 -24.13
N PHE A 262 -3.88 -17.27 -24.12
CA PHE A 262 -5.07 -17.96 -23.61
C PHE A 262 -6.22 -17.98 -24.60
N ALA A 263 -7.12 -18.96 -24.42
CA ALA A 263 -8.32 -19.11 -25.25
C ALA A 263 -9.26 -17.88 -25.08
N PRO A 264 -10.01 -17.50 -26.14
CA PRO A 264 -10.83 -16.29 -26.15
C PRO A 264 -11.89 -16.21 -25.03
N ASP A 265 -12.46 -17.33 -24.62
CA ASP A 265 -13.44 -17.42 -23.54
C ASP A 265 -12.82 -17.06 -22.18
N LYS A 266 -11.60 -17.53 -21.89
CA LYS A 266 -10.84 -17.17 -20.68
C LYS A 266 -10.47 -15.70 -20.67
N VAL A 267 -10.05 -15.15 -21.81
CA VAL A 267 -9.74 -13.72 -21.95
C VAL A 267 -10.99 -12.87 -21.75
N ALA A 268 -12.12 -13.27 -22.32
CA ALA A 268 -13.39 -12.57 -22.12
C ALA A 268 -13.83 -12.59 -20.64
N HIS A 269 -13.65 -13.72 -19.95
CA HIS A 269 -13.90 -13.83 -18.52
C HIS A 269 -13.00 -12.90 -17.70
N LEU A 270 -11.69 -12.92 -17.95
CA LEU A 270 -10.74 -12.01 -17.32
C LEU A 270 -11.11 -10.54 -17.55
N ARG A 271 -11.45 -10.17 -18.79
CA ARG A 271 -11.88 -8.81 -19.14
C ARG A 271 -13.10 -8.39 -18.30
N ALA A 272 -14.10 -9.24 -18.15
CA ALA A 272 -15.28 -8.95 -17.32
C ALA A 272 -14.92 -8.71 -15.85
N HIS A 273 -13.95 -9.44 -15.29
CA HIS A 273 -13.43 -9.19 -13.94
C HIS A 273 -12.70 -7.86 -13.82
N LEU A 274 -11.87 -7.49 -14.81
CA LEU A 274 -11.15 -6.21 -14.82
C LEU A 274 -12.10 -5.02 -14.98
N GLU A 275 -13.13 -5.16 -15.82
CA GLU A 275 -14.19 -4.14 -15.95
C GLU A 275 -14.99 -3.99 -14.65
N ALA A 276 -15.29 -5.09 -13.95
CA ALA A 276 -15.95 -5.05 -12.64
C ALA A 276 -15.08 -4.46 -11.54
N TRP A 277 -13.76 -4.58 -11.63
CA TRP A 277 -12.84 -3.91 -10.73
C TRP A 277 -12.82 -2.40 -10.91
N GLY A 278 -12.86 -1.91 -12.17
CA GLY A 278 -13.03 -0.51 -12.53
C GLY A 278 -11.82 0.40 -12.29
N GLY A 279 -10.66 -0.14 -11.90
CA GLY A 279 -9.41 0.62 -11.73
C GLY A 279 -9.33 1.40 -10.42
N ASN A 280 -8.93 2.66 -10.51
CA ASN A 280 -8.72 3.56 -9.38
C ASN A 280 -9.97 3.65 -8.48
N SER A 281 -9.76 3.61 -7.16
CA SER A 281 -10.84 3.63 -6.16
C SER A 281 -10.77 4.84 -5.20
N SER A 282 -10.04 5.90 -5.57
CA SER A 282 -9.98 7.15 -4.80
C SER A 282 -11.39 7.71 -4.56
N GLY A 283 -11.69 8.14 -3.34
CA GLY A 283 -13.00 8.68 -2.96
C GLY A 283 -14.15 7.67 -2.92
N LEU A 284 -13.90 6.41 -3.31
CA LEU A 284 -14.89 5.33 -3.34
C LEU A 284 -14.51 4.20 -2.39
N GLY A 285 -13.39 3.53 -2.62
CA GLY A 285 -12.93 2.39 -1.84
C GLY A 285 -11.63 2.63 -1.09
N VAL A 286 -11.06 3.81 -1.18
CA VAL A 286 -9.86 4.26 -0.46
C VAL A 286 -10.10 5.68 0.07
N ALA A 287 -9.64 5.92 1.28
CA ALA A 287 -9.53 7.23 1.91
C ALA A 287 -8.17 7.36 2.60
N ASN A 288 -7.73 8.58 2.80
CA ASN A 288 -6.57 8.88 3.63
C ASN A 288 -6.95 9.88 4.74
N ILE A 289 -6.38 9.66 5.91
CA ILE A 289 -6.31 10.67 6.98
C ILE A 289 -4.84 11.05 7.12
N ASP A 290 -4.51 12.33 6.96
CA ASP A 290 -3.15 12.79 7.13
C ASP A 290 -2.77 13.01 8.61
N HIS A 291 -1.50 13.32 8.87
CA HIS A 291 -0.99 13.55 10.21
C HIS A 291 -1.64 14.74 10.94
N GLN A 292 -2.24 15.67 10.22
CA GLN A 292 -2.99 16.81 10.77
C GLN A 292 -4.48 16.51 10.98
N GLY A 293 -4.94 15.34 10.58
CA GLY A 293 -6.33 14.93 10.67
C GLY A 293 -7.18 15.38 9.47
N LYS A 294 -6.58 15.84 8.38
CA LYS A 294 -7.30 16.14 7.15
C LYS A 294 -7.65 14.85 6.43
N VAL A 295 -8.86 14.79 5.90
CA VAL A 295 -9.39 13.65 5.13
C VAL A 295 -9.23 13.92 3.65
N HIS A 296 -8.64 12.97 2.91
CA HIS A 296 -8.40 13.05 1.48
C HIS A 296 -9.05 11.86 0.77
N PRO A 297 -9.45 12.02 -0.52
CA PRO A 297 -9.99 10.91 -1.32
C PRO A 297 -9.00 9.78 -1.57
N ASP A 298 -7.70 10.06 -1.46
CA ASP A 298 -6.59 9.12 -1.70
C ASP A 298 -5.34 9.55 -0.91
N THR A 299 -4.42 8.62 -0.70
CA THR A 299 -3.16 8.83 0.02
C THR A 299 -2.24 9.86 -0.65
N TYR A 300 -2.32 9.96 -1.97
CA TYR A 300 -1.43 10.80 -2.77
C TYR A 300 -2.06 12.12 -3.21
N TRP A 301 -3.33 12.30 -2.97
CA TRP A 301 -4.08 13.49 -3.36
C TRP A 301 -4.24 14.46 -2.19
N SER A 302 -3.10 15.02 -1.75
CA SER A 302 -3.03 15.94 -0.60
C SER A 302 -3.58 17.34 -0.88
N ASP A 303 -3.71 17.72 -2.15
CA ASP A 303 -4.16 19.06 -2.56
C ASP A 303 -5.66 19.26 -2.42
N TYR A 304 -6.43 18.18 -2.25
CA TYR A 304 -7.86 18.24 -1.97
C TYR A 304 -8.16 17.68 -0.58
N THR A 305 -8.90 18.43 0.21
CA THR A 305 -9.31 18.05 1.56
C THR A 305 -10.84 18.02 1.64
N VAL A 306 -11.41 16.88 2.00
CA VAL A 306 -12.84 16.67 2.25
C VAL A 306 -13.29 17.39 3.54
N GLY A 307 -12.38 17.46 4.52
CA GLY A 307 -12.58 18.09 5.82
C GLY A 307 -11.55 17.63 6.84
N SER A 308 -11.74 17.95 8.11
CA SER A 308 -10.83 17.59 9.19
C SER A 308 -11.54 16.80 10.27
N VAL A 309 -10.90 15.69 10.72
CA VAL A 309 -11.39 14.89 11.87
C VAL A 309 -11.30 15.63 13.21
N LYS A 310 -10.62 16.78 13.24
CA LYS A 310 -10.61 17.68 14.40
C LYS A 310 -11.93 18.46 14.55
N GLU A 311 -12.69 18.61 13.46
CA GLU A 311 -13.91 19.41 13.41
C GLU A 311 -15.17 18.55 13.29
N ARG A 312 -15.07 17.46 12.52
CA ARG A 312 -16.19 16.55 12.23
C ARG A 312 -15.70 15.11 12.21
N ARG A 313 -16.57 14.16 12.52
CA ARG A 313 -16.25 12.72 12.43
C ARG A 313 -15.89 12.32 11.01
N PHE A 314 -14.97 11.38 10.84
CA PHE A 314 -14.65 10.83 9.53
C PHE A 314 -15.88 10.25 8.83
N SER A 315 -16.73 9.54 9.59
CA SER A 315 -17.98 8.96 9.09
C SER A 315 -18.90 10.03 8.47
N ASP A 316 -19.05 11.19 9.13
CA ASP A 316 -19.87 12.31 8.64
C ASP A 316 -19.25 12.99 7.42
N LEU A 317 -17.92 13.15 7.40
CA LEU A 317 -17.20 13.71 6.25
C LEU A 317 -17.32 12.80 5.02
N TRP A 318 -17.16 11.50 5.22
CA TRP A 318 -17.17 10.52 4.11
C TRP A 318 -18.56 10.29 3.53
N THR A 319 -19.61 10.38 4.33
CA THR A 319 -21.00 10.21 3.88
C THR A 319 -21.71 11.51 3.52
N GLY A 320 -21.07 12.64 3.76
CA GLY A 320 -21.63 13.97 3.48
C GLY A 320 -21.65 14.35 1.99
N ASP A 321 -22.07 15.58 1.74
CA ASP A 321 -22.34 16.12 0.39
C ASP A 321 -21.11 16.75 -0.26
N ASP A 322 -19.92 16.18 -0.04
CA ASP A 322 -18.70 16.67 -0.67
C ASP A 322 -18.77 16.47 -2.21
N PRO A 323 -18.63 17.56 -3.01
CA PRO A 323 -18.85 17.51 -4.44
C PRO A 323 -17.81 16.65 -5.17
N MET A 324 -16.57 16.58 -4.66
CA MET A 324 -15.53 15.74 -5.25
C MET A 324 -15.80 14.25 -4.99
N LEU A 325 -16.18 13.90 -3.77
CA LEU A 325 -16.57 12.52 -3.45
C LEU A 325 -17.80 12.10 -4.26
N ALA A 326 -18.79 13.00 -4.41
CA ALA A 326 -19.97 12.74 -5.24
C ALA A 326 -19.57 12.46 -6.70
N ALA A 327 -18.71 13.30 -7.30
CA ALA A 327 -18.21 13.10 -8.66
C ALA A 327 -17.41 11.80 -8.83
N LEU A 328 -16.54 11.48 -7.87
CA LEU A 328 -15.74 10.23 -7.88
C LEU A 328 -16.61 8.97 -7.77
N ARG A 329 -17.80 9.06 -7.20
CA ARG A 329 -18.73 7.93 -6.97
C ARG A 329 -19.73 7.69 -8.10
N GLN A 330 -19.79 8.59 -9.08
CA GLN A 330 -20.67 8.48 -10.25
C GLN A 330 -20.09 7.65 -11.42
N ARG A 331 -18.95 6.97 -11.22
CA ARG A 331 -18.27 6.15 -12.24
C ARG A 331 -18.95 4.82 -12.47
#